data_ddf8134c4f4e0c869123c2f2408618ed
#
_entry.id   ddf8134c4f4e0c869123c2f2408618ed
#
_cell.length_a   1.000
_cell.length_b   1.000
_cell.length_c   1.000
_cell.angle_alpha   90.00
_cell.angle_beta   90.00
_cell.angle_gamma   90.00
#
_symmetry.space_group_name_H-M   'P 1'
#
loop_
_entity.id
_entity.type
_entity.pdbx_description
1 polymer ?
#
loop_
_entity_poly.entity_id
_entity_poly.type
_entity_poly.pdbx_seq_one_letter_code
_entity_poly.pdbx_strand_id
1 'polypeptide(L)'
;MTPNSSFDRTEKRSGCDVCLWGGRLTRSFSHRARTLKPGIAQHALARAAPALLGAMAVALIGGQALAEKRANYFNDPFLQVTKGIADCPVPEGPMITQAEMRIQAHVRIERGTRCFLSGRCRLPNSYLYDKEIIARVEKAILADGRFADTSVWAEGQRRWVWLKGCVRRKEQAKTLEQLVRRLDDVEAVINQLVVRHR
;
A
#
# COMPACT_ATOMS: atom_id res chain seq x y z
N MET A 1 19.25 -30.45 -51.12
CA MET A 1 19.95 -29.21 -51.48
C MET A 1 19.64 -28.19 -50.40
N THR A 2 20.55 -28.06 -49.43
CA THR A 2 20.60 -27.01 -48.42
C THR A 2 21.28 -25.81 -49.03
N PRO A 3 20.99 -24.59 -48.53
CA PRO A 3 22.08 -23.88 -47.86
C PRO A 3 21.71 -23.30 -46.49
N ASN A 4 22.63 -23.55 -45.63
CA ASN A 4 23.04 -22.98 -44.40
C ASN A 4 23.30 -21.46 -44.53
N SER A 5 22.77 -20.65 -43.61
CA SER A 5 23.29 -19.31 -43.36
C SER A 5 23.33 -19.05 -41.86
N SER A 6 24.50 -19.27 -41.31
CA SER A 6 24.98 -18.74 -40.04
C SER A 6 24.84 -17.22 -40.01
N PHE A 7 24.13 -16.70 -39.02
CA PHE A 7 24.20 -15.27 -38.70
C PHE A 7 24.87 -15.10 -37.33
N ASP A 8 26.15 -14.85 -37.44
CA ASP A 8 27.04 -14.44 -36.36
C ASP A 8 26.60 -13.03 -35.87
N ARG A 9 26.21 -12.94 -34.60
CA ARG A 9 25.90 -11.65 -33.97
C ARG A 9 26.90 -11.40 -32.86
N THR A 10 28.00 -10.77 -33.24
CA THR A 10 28.98 -10.16 -32.34
C THR A 10 28.32 -9.26 -31.31
N GLU A 11 28.50 -9.66 -30.10
CA GLU A 11 28.21 -8.97 -28.85
C GLU A 11 29.01 -7.67 -28.74
N LYS A 12 28.33 -6.53 -28.77
CA LYS A 12 28.92 -5.25 -28.45
C LYS A 12 28.54 -4.90 -27.00
N ARG A 13 29.41 -5.26 -26.08
CA ARG A 13 29.40 -4.74 -24.70
C ARG A 13 29.73 -3.25 -24.76
N SER A 14 28.75 -2.45 -24.36
CA SER A 14 28.98 -1.03 -24.04
C SER A 14 29.00 -0.90 -22.53
N GLY A 15 30.18 -0.73 -21.97
CA GLY A 15 30.39 -0.44 -20.56
C GLY A 15 29.88 0.97 -20.25
N CYS A 16 29.13 1.11 -19.19
CA CYS A 16 28.93 2.39 -18.54
C CYS A 16 29.79 2.42 -17.28
N ASP A 17 30.82 3.24 -17.39
CA ASP A 17 31.74 3.57 -16.33
C ASP A 17 31.04 4.25 -15.15
N VAL A 18 31.55 3.89 -14.01
CA VAL A 18 31.38 4.38 -12.66
C VAL A 18 31.20 5.90 -12.60
N CYS A 19 30.04 6.37 -12.16
CA CYS A 19 29.90 7.71 -11.60
C CYS A 19 29.99 7.66 -10.07
N LEU A 20 31.23 7.72 -9.60
CA LEU A 20 31.58 8.07 -8.21
C LEU A 20 31.24 9.55 -7.98
N TRP A 21 30.21 9.82 -7.20
CA TRP A 21 30.02 11.11 -6.55
C TRP A 21 30.05 10.92 -5.05
N GLY A 22 31.26 10.99 -4.49
CA GLY A 22 31.52 11.21 -3.09
C GLY A 22 31.44 12.71 -2.79
N GLY A 23 30.43 13.12 -2.06
CA GLY A 23 30.27 14.48 -1.55
C GLY A 23 29.80 14.45 -0.10
N ARG A 24 30.74 14.22 0.83
CA ARG A 24 30.52 14.27 2.28
C ARG A 24 30.66 15.73 2.72
N LEU A 25 29.55 16.44 2.92
CA LEU A 25 29.52 17.75 3.58
C LEU A 25 29.13 17.57 5.04
N THR A 26 30.14 17.39 5.88
CA THR A 26 30.04 17.55 7.34
C THR A 26 30.06 19.04 7.67
N ARG A 27 28.91 19.65 7.93
CA ARG A 27 28.85 20.97 8.58
C ARG A 27 28.89 20.78 10.09
N SER A 28 30.07 20.99 10.64
CA SER A 28 30.30 21.18 12.05
C SER A 28 29.67 22.51 12.50
N PHE A 29 28.60 22.46 13.28
CA PHE A 29 28.07 23.63 14.00
C PHE A 29 28.77 23.72 15.37
N SER A 30 29.77 24.60 15.44
CA SER A 30 30.41 24.99 16.68
C SER A 30 29.48 25.91 17.49
N HIS A 31 28.84 25.38 18.54
CA HIS A 31 28.15 26.19 19.54
C HIS A 31 29.17 26.82 20.50
N ARG A 32 29.45 28.08 20.28
CA ARG A 32 30.21 28.92 21.19
C ARG A 32 29.32 29.33 22.35
N ALA A 33 29.48 28.66 23.49
CA ALA A 33 28.87 29.04 24.76
C ALA A 33 29.46 30.37 25.22
N ARG A 34 28.63 31.41 25.32
CA ARG A 34 28.97 32.66 26.02
C ARG A 34 28.56 32.53 27.46
N THR A 35 29.55 32.44 28.31
CA THR A 35 29.41 32.57 29.78
C THR A 35 29.13 34.03 30.11
N LEU A 36 27.97 34.30 30.70
CA LEU A 36 27.63 35.57 31.33
C LEU A 36 27.87 35.44 32.82
N LYS A 37 28.74 36.29 33.36
CA LYS A 37 29.06 36.44 34.79
C LYS A 37 27.85 37.02 35.55
N PRO A 38 27.63 36.61 36.84
CA PRO A 38 26.60 37.21 37.66
C PRO A 38 27.10 38.52 38.29
N GLY A 39 26.37 39.61 38.05
CA GLY A 39 26.53 40.86 38.75
C GLY A 39 25.52 40.95 39.87
N ILE A 40 26.03 41.06 41.11
CA ILE A 40 25.30 41.31 42.33
C ILE A 40 24.89 42.78 42.40
N ALA A 41 23.63 43.07 42.63
CA ALA A 41 23.17 44.30 43.27
C ALA A 41 21.82 44.07 43.95
N GLN A 42 21.87 43.98 45.27
CA GLN A 42 20.74 44.11 46.18
C GLN A 42 20.27 45.56 46.19
N HIS A 43 18.94 45.81 46.20
CA HIS A 43 18.32 46.79 47.09
C HIS A 43 16.82 46.62 47.09
N ALA A 44 16.32 46.49 48.27
CA ALA A 44 14.93 46.42 48.71
C ALA A 44 14.03 47.53 48.20
N LEU A 45 12.74 47.23 48.08
CA LEU A 45 11.66 47.90 48.80
C LEU A 45 10.29 47.32 48.39
N ALA A 46 9.62 46.84 49.43
CA ALA A 46 8.28 46.30 49.35
C ALA A 46 7.25 47.37 48.95
N ARG A 47 6.35 47.01 48.04
CA ARG A 47 4.99 47.59 48.01
C ARG A 47 4.03 46.51 47.49
N ALA A 48 3.11 46.14 48.37
CA ALA A 48 2.00 45.26 48.11
C ALA A 48 1.05 45.91 47.11
N ALA A 49 0.67 45.15 46.08
CA ALA A 49 -0.49 45.44 45.25
C ALA A 49 -1.24 44.12 44.97
N PRO A 50 -2.56 44.08 44.99
CA PRO A 50 -3.35 42.87 45.04
C PRO A 50 -3.30 42.12 43.70
N ALA A 51 -3.11 40.81 43.82
CA ALA A 51 -3.13 39.87 42.73
C ALA A 51 -4.53 39.79 42.11
N LEU A 52 -4.69 40.33 40.92
CA LEU A 52 -5.79 39.97 40.01
C LEU A 52 -5.43 38.64 39.38
N LEU A 53 -5.91 37.56 39.98
CA LEU A 53 -5.94 36.23 39.41
C LEU A 53 -6.90 36.23 38.19
N GLY A 54 -6.38 36.65 37.05
CA GLY A 54 -7.02 36.40 35.77
C GLY A 54 -6.91 34.90 35.45
N ALA A 55 -7.94 34.14 35.78
CA ALA A 55 -8.08 32.78 35.33
C ALA A 55 -8.21 32.77 33.80
N MET A 56 -7.08 32.60 33.13
CA MET A 56 -7.03 32.33 31.69
C MET A 56 -7.50 30.89 31.49
N ALA A 57 -8.82 30.69 31.37
CA ALA A 57 -9.39 29.44 30.92
C ALA A 57 -8.97 29.22 29.45
N VAL A 58 -7.86 28.53 29.27
CA VAL A 58 -7.50 27.96 27.97
C VAL A 58 -8.56 26.90 27.66
N ALA A 59 -9.61 27.31 26.92
CA ALA A 59 -10.54 26.38 26.31
C ALA A 59 -9.73 25.50 25.35
N LEU A 60 -9.38 24.29 25.79
CA LEU A 60 -8.92 23.22 24.95
C LEU A 60 -10.11 22.87 24.02
N ILE A 61 -10.24 23.61 22.93
CA ILE A 61 -11.08 23.20 21.81
C ILE A 61 -10.39 21.97 21.22
N GLY A 62 -10.66 20.83 21.83
CA GLY A 62 -10.34 19.53 21.27
C GLY A 62 -11.12 19.40 19.97
N GLY A 63 -10.54 19.87 18.86
CA GLY A 63 -11.05 19.62 17.53
C GLY A 63 -11.12 18.12 17.36
N GLN A 64 -12.31 17.53 17.53
CA GLN A 64 -12.56 16.16 17.12
C GLN A 64 -12.37 16.14 15.61
N ALA A 65 -11.24 15.63 15.16
CA ALA A 65 -11.03 15.32 13.76
C ALA A 65 -12.12 14.30 13.38
N LEU A 66 -13.17 14.78 12.72
CA LEU A 66 -14.19 13.92 12.15
C LEU A 66 -13.48 12.99 11.18
N ALA A 67 -13.48 11.69 11.50
CA ALA A 67 -12.89 10.69 10.63
C ALA A 67 -13.51 10.82 9.24
N GLU A 68 -12.68 11.09 8.23
CA GLU A 68 -13.17 11.27 6.86
C GLU A 68 -13.84 9.97 6.38
N LYS A 69 -15.04 10.10 5.82
CA LYS A 69 -15.81 8.97 5.31
C LYS A 69 -15.04 8.25 4.20
N ARG A 70 -14.82 6.94 4.38
CA ARG A 70 -14.21 6.06 3.39
C ARG A 70 -15.29 5.22 2.71
N ALA A 71 -15.13 4.99 1.40
CA ALA A 71 -16.05 4.17 0.60
C ALA A 71 -15.30 3.54 -0.58
N ASN A 72 -15.87 2.48 -1.15
CA ASN A 72 -15.38 1.88 -2.39
C ASN A 72 -15.95 2.67 -3.58
N TYR A 73 -15.37 3.82 -3.86
CA TYR A 73 -15.83 4.74 -4.91
C TYR A 73 -15.72 4.19 -6.34
N PHE A 74 -14.86 3.22 -6.56
CA PHE A 74 -14.63 2.64 -7.88
C PHE A 74 -15.34 1.31 -8.09
N ASN A 75 -16.07 0.82 -7.09
CA ASN A 75 -16.70 -0.51 -7.12
C ASN A 75 -15.68 -1.62 -7.45
N ASP A 76 -14.46 -1.51 -6.92
CA ASP A 76 -13.47 -2.57 -7.03
C ASP A 76 -14.02 -3.83 -6.35
N PRO A 77 -13.95 -5.00 -7.00
CA PRO A 77 -14.52 -6.21 -6.43
C PRO A 77 -13.74 -6.64 -5.19
N PHE A 78 -14.48 -6.88 -4.12
CA PHE A 78 -13.97 -7.38 -2.84
C PHE A 78 -15.01 -8.32 -2.25
N LEU A 79 -14.66 -9.58 -2.08
CA LEU A 79 -15.58 -10.58 -1.55
C LEU A 79 -14.88 -11.61 -0.66
N GLN A 80 -15.64 -12.20 0.27
CA GLN A 80 -15.20 -13.32 1.08
C GLN A 80 -15.50 -14.63 0.35
N VAL A 81 -14.45 -15.40 0.03
CA VAL A 81 -14.54 -16.65 -0.71
C VAL A 81 -14.77 -17.84 0.23
N THR A 82 -14.03 -17.90 1.35
CA THR A 82 -14.13 -18.98 2.34
C THR A 82 -14.34 -18.43 3.76
N LYS A 83 -14.92 -19.25 4.67
CA LYS A 83 -15.30 -18.84 6.05
C LYS A 83 -14.96 -19.91 7.10
N GLY A 84 -13.92 -20.72 6.89
CA GLY A 84 -13.58 -21.85 7.75
C GLY A 84 -12.86 -21.50 9.06
N ILE A 85 -12.44 -20.23 9.27
CA ILE A 85 -11.80 -19.73 10.50
C ILE A 85 -12.68 -18.64 11.10
N ALA A 86 -13.37 -18.93 12.18
CA ALA A 86 -14.36 -18.04 12.79
C ALA A 86 -13.75 -16.73 13.34
N ASP A 87 -12.55 -16.81 13.92
CA ASP A 87 -11.82 -15.71 14.55
C ASP A 87 -10.86 -14.98 13.60
N CYS A 88 -11.01 -15.20 12.30
CA CYS A 88 -10.25 -14.43 11.31
C CYS A 88 -10.82 -13.02 11.19
N PRO A 89 -10.02 -11.98 11.46
CA PRO A 89 -10.49 -10.61 11.33
C PRO A 89 -10.84 -10.30 9.87
N VAL A 90 -11.94 -9.60 9.65
CA VAL A 90 -12.33 -9.12 8.32
C VAL A 90 -11.29 -8.10 7.86
N PRO A 91 -10.61 -8.34 6.73
CA PRO A 91 -9.62 -7.39 6.23
C PRO A 91 -10.28 -6.12 5.67
N GLU A 92 -9.54 -5.04 5.69
CA GLU A 92 -9.99 -3.81 5.04
C GLU A 92 -10.10 -4.03 3.52
N GLY A 93 -11.26 -3.66 2.97
CA GLY A 93 -11.50 -3.67 1.53
C GLY A 93 -10.91 -2.44 0.83
N PRO A 94 -11.23 -2.21 -0.46
CA PRO A 94 -10.72 -1.09 -1.26
C PRO A 94 -11.43 0.24 -0.89
N MET A 95 -11.40 0.58 0.39
CA MET A 95 -12.05 1.76 0.94
C MET A 95 -11.09 2.94 0.93
N ILE A 96 -11.50 4.03 0.31
CA ILE A 96 -10.72 5.27 0.20
C ILE A 96 -11.56 6.49 0.58
N THR A 97 -10.89 7.60 0.87
CA THR A 97 -11.54 8.90 1.10
C THR A 97 -11.93 9.54 -0.24
N GLN A 98 -12.78 10.58 -0.19
CA GLN A 98 -13.15 11.32 -1.40
C GLN A 98 -11.94 12.07 -2.01
N ALA A 99 -11.04 12.55 -1.17
CA ALA A 99 -9.80 13.20 -1.62
C ALA A 99 -8.91 12.23 -2.39
N GLU A 100 -8.69 11.03 -1.83
CA GLU A 100 -7.94 9.95 -2.50
C GLU A 100 -8.62 9.50 -3.81
N MET A 101 -9.96 9.44 -3.84
CA MET A 101 -10.72 9.09 -5.04
C MET A 101 -10.42 10.04 -6.20
N ARG A 102 -10.41 11.36 -5.95
CA ARG A 102 -10.10 12.36 -7.00
C ARG A 102 -8.71 12.17 -7.57
N ILE A 103 -7.71 11.92 -6.71
CA ILE A 103 -6.32 11.66 -7.14
C ILE A 103 -6.24 10.36 -7.93
N GLN A 104 -6.86 9.30 -7.43
CA GLN A 104 -6.80 7.98 -8.07
C GLN A 104 -7.56 7.92 -9.40
N ALA A 105 -8.63 8.71 -9.59
CA ALA A 105 -9.39 8.71 -10.83
C ALA A 105 -8.51 8.99 -12.05
N HIS A 106 -7.66 10.00 -11.99
CA HIS A 106 -6.73 10.33 -13.07
C HIS A 106 -5.69 9.22 -13.27
N VAL A 107 -5.07 8.76 -12.19
CA VAL A 107 -4.05 7.69 -12.22
C VAL A 107 -4.63 6.38 -12.80
N ARG A 108 -5.91 6.07 -12.52
CA ARG A 108 -6.59 4.88 -13.07
C ARG A 108 -6.77 4.94 -14.58
N ILE A 109 -7.05 6.12 -15.13
CA ILE A 109 -7.13 6.29 -16.58
C ILE A 109 -5.75 6.01 -17.20
N GLU A 110 -4.70 6.66 -16.72
CA GLU A 110 -3.36 6.50 -17.27
C GLU A 110 -2.80 5.09 -17.15
N ARG A 111 -2.90 4.50 -15.97
CA ARG A 111 -2.39 3.14 -15.72
C ARG A 111 -3.27 2.06 -16.34
N GLY A 112 -4.58 2.28 -16.36
CA GLY A 112 -5.55 1.31 -16.85
C GLY A 112 -5.47 1.10 -18.36
N THR A 113 -5.22 2.15 -19.14
CA THR A 113 -5.16 2.07 -20.60
C THR A 113 -3.84 1.55 -21.15
N ARG A 114 -2.78 1.54 -20.34
CA ARG A 114 -1.42 1.21 -20.80
C ARG A 114 -1.30 -0.17 -21.45
N CYS A 115 -1.94 -1.20 -20.90
CA CYS A 115 -1.85 -2.54 -21.47
C CYS A 115 -2.61 -2.66 -22.80
N PHE A 116 -3.73 -1.93 -22.96
CA PHE A 116 -4.48 -1.87 -24.22
C PHE A 116 -3.66 -1.15 -25.30
N LEU A 117 -3.11 0.01 -24.98
CA LEU A 117 -2.28 0.78 -25.91
C LEU A 117 -1.03 0.02 -26.37
N SER A 118 -0.53 -0.90 -25.55
CA SER A 118 0.61 -1.79 -25.89
C SER A 118 0.19 -3.10 -26.59
N GLY A 119 -1.08 -3.27 -26.94
CA GLY A 119 -1.62 -4.46 -27.60
C GLY A 119 -1.69 -5.73 -26.73
N ARG A 120 -1.47 -5.60 -25.41
CA ARG A 120 -1.45 -6.76 -24.49
C ARG A 120 -2.80 -7.05 -23.82
N CYS A 121 -3.77 -6.17 -23.98
CA CYS A 121 -5.10 -6.30 -23.39
C CYS A 121 -6.18 -6.17 -24.45
N ARG A 122 -7.22 -7.01 -24.36
CA ARG A 122 -8.41 -6.96 -25.22
C ARG A 122 -9.38 -5.84 -24.85
N LEU A 123 -9.45 -5.47 -23.55
CA LEU A 123 -10.31 -4.39 -23.07
C LEU A 123 -9.53 -3.08 -22.98
N PRO A 124 -10.18 -1.93 -23.20
CA PRO A 124 -9.54 -0.63 -23.28
C PRO A 124 -8.96 -0.14 -21.94
N ASN A 125 -9.38 -0.76 -20.83
CA ASN A 125 -8.86 -0.43 -19.51
C ASN A 125 -8.73 -1.71 -18.64
N SER A 126 -7.60 -1.88 -17.97
CA SER A 126 -7.30 -3.08 -17.18
C SER A 126 -8.20 -3.26 -15.94
N TYR A 127 -8.82 -2.21 -15.45
CA TYR A 127 -9.80 -2.30 -14.36
C TYR A 127 -11.14 -2.95 -14.78
N LEU A 128 -11.43 -3.01 -16.08
CA LEU A 128 -12.64 -3.64 -16.59
C LEU A 128 -12.64 -5.17 -16.47
N TYR A 129 -11.47 -5.77 -16.27
CA TYR A 129 -11.33 -7.22 -16.07
C TYR A 129 -11.64 -7.68 -14.65
N ASP A 130 -11.53 -6.79 -13.66
CA ASP A 130 -11.44 -7.17 -12.27
C ASP A 130 -12.66 -7.94 -11.77
N LYS A 131 -13.87 -7.58 -12.21
CA LYS A 131 -15.10 -8.30 -11.83
C LYS A 131 -15.10 -9.74 -12.34
N GLU A 132 -14.70 -9.96 -13.59
CA GLU A 132 -14.62 -11.30 -14.18
C GLU A 132 -13.49 -12.13 -13.54
N ILE A 133 -12.35 -11.50 -13.27
CA ILE A 133 -11.21 -12.14 -12.59
C ILE A 133 -11.64 -12.62 -11.22
N ILE A 134 -12.25 -11.76 -10.38
CA ILE A 134 -12.62 -12.14 -9.02
C ILE A 134 -13.71 -13.22 -9.00
N ALA A 135 -14.65 -13.20 -9.92
CA ALA A 135 -15.62 -14.29 -10.07
C ALA A 135 -14.95 -15.63 -10.44
N ARG A 136 -13.91 -15.60 -11.29
CA ARG A 136 -13.11 -16.81 -11.61
C ARG A 136 -12.27 -17.26 -10.43
N VAL A 137 -11.69 -16.34 -9.68
CA VAL A 137 -10.94 -16.63 -8.44
C VAL A 137 -11.83 -17.34 -7.42
N GLU A 138 -13.03 -16.81 -7.15
CA GLU A 138 -14.00 -17.44 -6.26
C GLU A 138 -14.31 -18.86 -6.70
N LYS A 139 -14.71 -19.04 -7.97
CA LYS A 139 -15.04 -20.35 -8.53
C LYS A 139 -13.87 -21.35 -8.41
N ALA A 140 -12.65 -20.92 -8.74
CA ALA A 140 -11.48 -21.77 -8.69
C ALA A 140 -11.11 -22.21 -7.27
N ILE A 141 -11.19 -21.30 -6.29
CA ILE A 141 -10.89 -21.60 -4.89
C ILE A 141 -11.93 -22.56 -4.32
N LEU A 142 -13.22 -22.34 -4.58
CA LEU A 142 -14.29 -23.19 -4.10
C LEU A 142 -14.27 -24.58 -4.74
N ALA A 143 -13.94 -24.67 -6.03
CA ALA A 143 -13.83 -25.95 -6.74
C ALA A 143 -12.64 -26.80 -6.30
N ASP A 144 -11.56 -26.18 -5.84
CA ASP A 144 -10.36 -26.90 -5.37
C ASP A 144 -10.63 -27.68 -4.06
N GLY A 145 -11.50 -27.19 -3.19
CA GLY A 145 -11.89 -27.83 -1.94
C GLY A 145 -10.83 -27.87 -0.83
N ARG A 146 -9.54 -27.72 -1.14
CA ARG A 146 -8.42 -27.73 -0.16
C ARG A 146 -8.40 -26.51 0.77
N PHE A 147 -9.19 -25.52 0.48
CA PHE A 147 -9.22 -24.24 1.19
C PHE A 147 -10.48 -24.04 2.03
N ALA A 148 -11.33 -25.06 2.20
CA ALA A 148 -12.56 -24.98 2.95
C ALA A 148 -12.34 -24.61 4.44
N ASP A 149 -11.19 -24.99 5.01
CA ASP A 149 -10.77 -24.70 6.38
C ASP A 149 -10.07 -23.34 6.54
N THR A 150 -10.12 -22.47 5.54
CA THR A 150 -9.53 -21.12 5.53
C THR A 150 -10.60 -20.03 5.56
N SER A 151 -10.22 -18.79 5.88
CA SER A 151 -11.06 -17.60 5.70
C SER A 151 -10.34 -16.61 4.81
N VAL A 152 -10.73 -16.58 3.53
CA VAL A 152 -10.04 -15.84 2.47
C VAL A 152 -10.97 -14.83 1.84
N TRP A 153 -10.46 -13.62 1.67
CA TRP A 153 -11.05 -12.56 0.86
C TRP A 153 -10.20 -12.33 -0.38
N ALA A 154 -10.86 -12.12 -1.51
CA ALA A 154 -10.25 -11.73 -2.77
C ALA A 154 -10.64 -10.31 -3.13
N GLU A 155 -9.66 -9.51 -3.47
CA GLU A 155 -9.83 -8.14 -3.98
C GLU A 155 -9.18 -8.03 -5.35
N GLY A 156 -9.86 -7.40 -6.31
CA GLY A 156 -9.36 -7.19 -7.66
C GLY A 156 -9.14 -5.71 -7.95
N GLN A 157 -7.97 -5.38 -8.50
CA GLN A 157 -7.69 -4.04 -8.97
C GLN A 157 -6.65 -4.07 -10.10
N ARG A 158 -7.04 -3.65 -11.27
CA ARG A 158 -6.16 -3.56 -12.45
C ARG A 158 -5.52 -4.90 -12.85
N ARG A 159 -6.32 -5.99 -12.83
CA ARG A 159 -5.87 -7.38 -13.09
C ARG A 159 -4.91 -7.94 -12.03
N TRP A 160 -4.71 -7.22 -10.94
CA TRP A 160 -4.02 -7.71 -9.77
C TRP A 160 -5.03 -8.26 -8.77
N VAL A 161 -4.68 -9.34 -8.10
CA VAL A 161 -5.52 -9.98 -7.09
C VAL A 161 -4.82 -9.95 -5.75
N TRP A 162 -5.44 -9.33 -4.75
CA TRP A 162 -5.01 -9.41 -3.36
C TRP A 162 -5.75 -10.56 -2.69
N LEU A 163 -4.99 -11.47 -2.09
CA LEU A 163 -5.51 -12.53 -1.23
C LEU A 163 -5.29 -12.11 0.22
N LYS A 164 -6.37 -11.86 0.93
CA LYS A 164 -6.37 -11.37 2.31
C LYS A 164 -7.06 -12.36 3.23
N GLY A 165 -6.77 -12.32 4.54
CA GLY A 165 -7.42 -13.15 5.53
C GLY A 165 -6.52 -14.21 6.15
N CYS A 166 -7.07 -15.38 6.51
CA CYS A 166 -6.40 -16.35 7.34
C CYS A 166 -6.38 -17.75 6.69
N VAL A 167 -5.24 -18.43 6.88
CA VAL A 167 -5.04 -19.84 6.53
C VAL A 167 -4.53 -20.62 7.75
N ARG A 168 -4.67 -21.95 7.74
CA ARG A 168 -4.15 -22.80 8.81
C ARG A 168 -2.65 -23.08 8.69
N ARG A 169 -2.13 -23.14 7.47
CA ARG A 169 -0.73 -23.49 7.19
C ARG A 169 -0.16 -22.57 6.12
N LYS A 170 1.13 -22.33 6.20
CA LYS A 170 1.88 -21.49 5.23
C LYS A 170 1.80 -22.04 3.80
N GLU A 171 1.77 -23.35 3.68
CA GLU A 171 1.68 -24.04 2.38
C GLU A 171 0.36 -23.77 1.68
N GLN A 172 -0.75 -23.61 2.44
CA GLN A 172 -2.05 -23.23 1.87
C GLN A 172 -1.98 -21.83 1.24
N ALA A 173 -1.34 -20.87 1.91
CA ALA A 173 -1.17 -19.52 1.35
C ALA A 173 -0.41 -19.55 0.02
N LYS A 174 0.69 -20.32 -0.05
CA LYS A 174 1.50 -20.47 -1.27
C LYS A 174 0.73 -21.19 -2.37
N THR A 175 0.01 -22.26 -2.03
CA THR A 175 -0.76 -23.03 -3.02
C THR A 175 -1.92 -22.20 -3.58
N LEU A 176 -2.57 -21.41 -2.73
CA LEU A 176 -3.67 -20.52 -3.12
C LEU A 176 -3.17 -19.41 -4.06
N GLU A 177 -2.03 -18.81 -3.75
CA GLU A 177 -1.38 -17.86 -4.64
C GLU A 177 -1.06 -18.46 -6.01
N GLN A 178 -0.51 -19.68 -6.04
CA GLN A 178 -0.19 -20.37 -7.28
C GLN A 178 -1.44 -20.73 -8.11
N LEU A 179 -2.54 -21.12 -7.44
CA LEU A 179 -3.81 -21.37 -8.09
C LEU A 179 -4.33 -20.12 -8.79
N VAL A 180 -4.39 -19.00 -8.06
CA VAL A 180 -4.93 -17.74 -8.59
C VAL A 180 -4.03 -17.15 -9.68
N ARG A 181 -2.71 -17.28 -9.56
CA ARG A 181 -1.74 -16.78 -10.56
C ARG A 181 -1.89 -17.43 -11.94
N ARG A 182 -2.47 -18.63 -12.00
CA ARG A 182 -2.68 -19.39 -13.27
C ARG A 182 -4.00 -19.05 -13.96
N LEU A 183 -4.86 -18.24 -13.35
CA LEU A 183 -6.14 -17.87 -13.94
C LEU A 183 -5.92 -16.84 -15.05
N ASP A 184 -6.75 -16.96 -16.09
CA ASP A 184 -6.72 -16.05 -17.23
C ASP A 184 -6.91 -14.61 -16.79
N ASP A 185 -6.21 -13.71 -17.46
CA ASP A 185 -6.22 -12.27 -17.23
C ASP A 185 -5.59 -11.79 -15.90
N VAL A 186 -5.18 -12.67 -14.99
CA VAL A 186 -4.46 -12.29 -13.77
C VAL A 186 -3.02 -11.87 -14.12
N GLU A 187 -2.68 -10.63 -13.85
CA GLU A 187 -1.32 -10.10 -14.08
C GLU A 187 -0.39 -10.31 -12.89
N ALA A 188 -0.92 -10.17 -11.68
CA ALA A 188 -0.17 -10.38 -10.45
C ALA A 188 -1.07 -10.82 -9.30
N VAL A 189 -0.48 -11.53 -8.33
CA VAL A 189 -1.15 -11.89 -7.06
C VAL A 189 -0.33 -11.35 -5.90
N ILE A 190 -0.97 -10.60 -5.02
CA ILE A 190 -0.39 -10.08 -3.78
C ILE A 190 -0.96 -10.89 -2.62
N ASN A 191 -0.11 -11.72 -2.03
CA ASN A 191 -0.49 -12.61 -0.95
C ASN A 191 -0.31 -11.91 0.41
N GLN A 192 -1.42 -11.60 1.07
CA GLN A 192 -1.50 -10.98 2.39
C GLN A 192 -2.17 -11.92 3.42
N LEU A 193 -2.17 -13.22 3.14
CA LEU A 193 -2.74 -14.23 4.03
C LEU A 193 -1.86 -14.42 5.26
N VAL A 194 -2.49 -14.47 6.44
CA VAL A 194 -1.83 -14.73 7.72
C VAL A 194 -2.13 -16.15 8.21
N VAL A 195 -1.14 -16.79 8.81
CA VAL A 195 -1.34 -18.12 9.42
C VAL A 195 -2.00 -17.95 10.79
N ARG A 196 -3.14 -18.63 10.99
CA ARG A 196 -3.84 -18.72 12.27
C ARG A 196 -3.88 -20.17 12.72
N HIS A 197 -3.09 -20.47 13.75
CA HIS A 197 -3.19 -21.76 14.44
C HIS A 197 -4.44 -21.76 15.33
N ARG A 198 -4.96 -22.94 15.60
CA ARG A 198 -6.04 -23.11 16.61
C ARG A 198 -5.51 -22.82 17.99
#